data_d990a6a3cb20a09923490a9852f7da49
#
_entry.id   d990a6a3cb20a09923490a9852f7da49
#
_cell.length_a   1.000
_cell.length_b   1.000
_cell.length_c   1.000
_cell.angle_alpha   90.00
_cell.angle_beta   90.00
_cell.angle_gamma   90.00
#
_symmetry.space_group_name_H-M   'P 1'
#
loop_
_entity.id
_entity.type
_entity.pdbx_description
1 polymer ?
#
loop_
_entity_poly.entity_id
_entity_poly.type
_entity_poly.pdbx_seq_one_letter_code
_entity_poly.pdbx_strand_id
1 'polypeptide(L)'
;VKAAFLKDLALEKTKTDLITPQKSIEILGTMLGGYSVEALVEILKKDKFAAEAAEALKNTILVYDSFNEIFELSKNNSHAKSIIDSWANAEWFENKSTLDEEIKLTIYKVSGETNTDDFSPAKEAWSRPDIPLHAEAFLKFSENIDNPLDELKKLKSDGSQLVFVGDVVGTGSSRKSAVNSMLWHM
;
A
#
# COMPACT_ATOMS: atom_id res chain seq x y z
N VAL A 1 6.07 -9.22 -12.50
CA VAL A 1 6.35 -10.61 -12.10
C VAL A 1 5.45 -11.02 -10.95
N LYS A 2 5.46 -10.33 -9.77
CA LYS A 2 4.66 -10.72 -8.59
C LYS A 2 3.15 -10.80 -8.89
N ALA A 3 2.57 -9.75 -9.49
CA ALA A 3 1.13 -9.74 -9.82
C ALA A 3 0.75 -10.85 -10.81
N ALA A 4 1.58 -11.12 -11.82
CA ALA A 4 1.34 -12.20 -12.77
C ALA A 4 1.34 -13.58 -12.10
N PHE A 5 2.30 -13.84 -11.21
CA PHE A 5 2.37 -15.09 -10.45
C PHE A 5 1.13 -15.26 -9.55
N LEU A 6 0.75 -14.22 -8.81
CA LEU A 6 -0.45 -14.24 -7.96
C LEU A 6 -1.74 -14.44 -8.76
N LYS A 7 -1.84 -13.82 -9.95
CA LYS A 7 -2.94 -14.04 -10.88
C LYS A 7 -3.01 -15.51 -11.33
N ASP A 8 -1.88 -16.06 -11.73
CA ASP A 8 -1.84 -17.45 -12.18
C ASP A 8 -2.17 -18.44 -11.06
N LEU A 9 -1.84 -18.13 -9.80
CA LEU A 9 -2.30 -18.88 -8.63
C LEU A 9 -3.83 -18.77 -8.45
N ALA A 10 -4.37 -17.53 -8.50
CA ALA A 10 -5.81 -17.31 -8.38
C ALA A 10 -6.62 -18.02 -9.47
N LEU A 11 -6.08 -18.04 -10.69
CA LEU A 11 -6.67 -18.74 -11.84
C LEU A 11 -6.35 -20.25 -11.88
N GLU A 12 -5.67 -20.78 -10.86
CA GLU A 12 -5.26 -22.19 -10.76
C GLU A 12 -4.39 -22.70 -11.92
N LYS A 13 -3.72 -21.77 -12.63
CA LYS A 13 -2.77 -22.11 -13.70
C LYS A 13 -1.42 -22.58 -13.16
N THR A 14 -1.14 -22.22 -11.92
CA THR A 14 0.02 -22.70 -11.16
C THR A 14 -0.39 -23.05 -9.73
N LYS A 15 0.45 -23.78 -9.00
CA LYS A 15 0.17 -24.22 -7.62
C LYS A 15 1.38 -23.99 -6.74
N THR A 16 1.11 -23.74 -5.46
CA THR A 16 2.11 -23.69 -4.40
C THR A 16 1.46 -24.10 -3.07
N ASP A 17 2.23 -24.66 -2.17
CA ASP A 17 1.77 -24.99 -0.82
C ASP A 17 1.86 -23.81 0.16
N LEU A 18 2.42 -22.67 -0.29
CA LEU A 18 2.65 -21.48 0.56
C LEU A 18 1.41 -20.62 0.76
N ILE A 19 0.60 -20.46 -0.29
CA ILE A 19 -0.59 -19.61 -0.27
C ILE A 19 -1.73 -20.22 -1.08
N THR A 20 -2.96 -19.97 -0.65
CA THR A 20 -4.17 -20.40 -1.39
C THR A 20 -4.48 -19.43 -2.55
N PRO A 21 -5.31 -19.85 -3.52
CA PRO A 21 -5.83 -18.95 -4.54
C PRO A 21 -6.55 -17.72 -3.96
N GLN A 22 -7.36 -17.88 -2.91
CA GLN A 22 -8.01 -16.77 -2.21
C GLN A 22 -6.99 -15.80 -1.62
N LYS A 23 -5.97 -16.33 -0.95
CA LYS A 23 -4.90 -15.50 -0.36
C LYS A 23 -4.12 -14.71 -1.41
N SER A 24 -3.96 -15.27 -2.61
CA SER A 24 -3.31 -14.55 -3.72
C SER A 24 -4.13 -13.32 -4.15
N ILE A 25 -5.46 -13.40 -4.13
CA ILE A 25 -6.34 -12.26 -4.46
C ILE A 25 -6.27 -11.18 -3.37
N GLU A 26 -6.29 -11.55 -2.10
CA GLU A 26 -6.08 -10.60 -0.99
C GLU A 26 -4.75 -9.85 -1.14
N ILE A 27 -3.67 -10.58 -1.45
CA ILE A 27 -2.35 -9.97 -1.68
C ILE A 27 -2.38 -9.03 -2.89
N LEU A 28 -3.06 -9.41 -3.99
CA LEU A 28 -3.25 -8.52 -5.13
C LEU A 28 -3.99 -7.24 -4.73
N GLY A 29 -5.03 -7.35 -3.91
CA GLY A 29 -5.84 -6.22 -3.43
C GLY A 29 -5.05 -5.23 -2.56
N THR A 30 -3.96 -5.66 -1.94
CA THR A 30 -3.09 -4.82 -1.10
C THR A 30 -1.82 -4.35 -1.78
N MET A 31 -1.60 -4.70 -3.05
CA MET A 31 -0.42 -4.27 -3.81
C MET A 31 -0.50 -2.78 -4.15
N LEU A 32 0.53 -2.04 -3.77
CA LEU A 32 0.67 -0.64 -4.14
C LEU A 32 1.08 -0.47 -5.62
N GLY A 33 0.79 0.72 -6.18
CA GLY A 33 1.26 1.13 -7.51
C GLY A 33 0.43 0.66 -8.70
N GLY A 34 -0.74 0.05 -8.47
CA GLY A 34 -1.68 -0.32 -9.55
C GLY A 34 -1.28 -1.56 -10.38
N TYR A 35 -0.15 -2.19 -10.12
CA TYR A 35 0.33 -3.38 -10.85
C TYR A 35 -0.58 -4.60 -10.75
N SER A 36 -1.49 -4.61 -9.78
CA SER A 36 -2.43 -5.71 -9.55
C SER A 36 -3.76 -5.53 -10.29
N VAL A 37 -4.07 -4.32 -10.77
CA VAL A 37 -5.40 -4.00 -11.30
C VAL A 37 -5.76 -4.89 -12.49
N GLU A 38 -4.90 -4.97 -13.50
CA GLU A 38 -5.12 -5.85 -14.66
C GLU A 38 -5.31 -7.32 -14.24
N ALA A 39 -4.52 -7.78 -13.28
CA ALA A 39 -4.63 -9.13 -12.76
C ALA A 39 -6.00 -9.38 -12.09
N LEU A 40 -6.47 -8.44 -11.29
CA LEU A 40 -7.78 -8.51 -10.63
C LEU A 40 -8.93 -8.44 -11.63
N VAL A 41 -8.82 -7.62 -12.69
CA VAL A 41 -9.82 -7.55 -13.76
C VAL A 41 -9.90 -8.87 -14.54
N GLU A 42 -8.78 -9.54 -14.79
CA GLU A 42 -8.80 -10.87 -15.42
C GLU A 42 -9.46 -11.94 -14.52
N ILE A 43 -9.25 -11.86 -13.19
CA ILE A 43 -9.91 -12.77 -12.23
C ILE A 43 -11.40 -12.46 -12.16
N LEU A 44 -11.81 -11.18 -12.16
CA LEU A 44 -13.20 -10.74 -12.15
C LEU A 44 -14.04 -11.34 -13.30
N LYS A 45 -13.41 -11.61 -14.45
CA LYS A 45 -14.05 -12.24 -15.61
C LYS A 45 -14.33 -13.74 -15.41
N LYS A 46 -13.87 -14.34 -14.31
CA LYS A 46 -14.04 -15.78 -14.01
C LYS A 46 -14.97 -15.94 -12.83
N ASP A 47 -15.99 -16.78 -12.99
CA ASP A 47 -17.05 -16.95 -11.98
C ASP A 47 -16.54 -17.36 -10.60
N LYS A 48 -15.49 -18.19 -10.55
CA LYS A 48 -15.02 -18.84 -9.31
C LYS A 48 -14.59 -17.85 -8.22
N PHE A 49 -13.95 -16.74 -8.59
CA PHE A 49 -13.39 -15.76 -7.64
C PHE A 49 -13.76 -14.32 -8.00
N ALA A 50 -14.83 -14.14 -8.75
CA ALA A 50 -15.27 -12.82 -9.20
C ALA A 50 -15.66 -11.90 -8.03
N ALA A 51 -16.25 -12.46 -6.98
CA ALA A 51 -16.65 -11.70 -5.79
C ALA A 51 -15.42 -11.14 -5.05
N GLU A 52 -14.42 -11.98 -4.79
CA GLU A 52 -13.19 -11.59 -4.10
C GLU A 52 -12.38 -10.57 -4.92
N ALA A 53 -12.32 -10.77 -6.23
CA ALA A 53 -11.68 -9.81 -7.12
C ALA A 53 -12.41 -8.47 -7.14
N ALA A 54 -13.74 -8.48 -7.08
CA ALA A 54 -14.54 -7.25 -7.00
C ALA A 54 -14.28 -6.51 -5.70
N GLU A 55 -14.26 -7.18 -4.55
CA GLU A 55 -13.95 -6.54 -3.27
C GLU A 55 -12.55 -5.91 -3.27
N ALA A 56 -11.56 -6.59 -3.85
CA ALA A 56 -10.23 -6.02 -4.00
C ALA A 56 -10.21 -4.78 -4.92
N LEU A 57 -10.96 -4.81 -6.03
CA LEU A 57 -11.04 -3.70 -7.00
C LEU A 57 -11.79 -2.48 -6.46
N LYS A 58 -12.74 -2.62 -5.55
CA LYS A 58 -13.42 -1.49 -4.90
C LYS A 58 -12.43 -0.53 -4.22
N ASN A 59 -11.29 -1.03 -3.75
CA ASN A 59 -10.24 -0.25 -3.10
C ASN A 59 -9.18 0.30 -4.07
N THR A 60 -9.24 -0.03 -5.36
CA THR A 60 -8.29 0.38 -6.39
C THR A 60 -8.89 1.44 -7.30
N ILE A 61 -9.17 2.61 -6.77
CA ILE A 61 -9.91 3.69 -7.44
C ILE A 61 -9.16 4.41 -8.58
N LEU A 62 -7.84 4.24 -8.69
CA LEU A 62 -7.01 4.84 -9.75
C LEU A 62 -6.78 3.84 -10.89
N VAL A 63 -7.84 3.48 -11.59
CA VAL A 63 -7.83 2.44 -12.62
C VAL A 63 -8.03 3.04 -14.02
N TYR A 64 -7.20 3.94 -14.43
CA TYR A 64 -7.36 4.68 -15.68
C TYR A 64 -7.81 3.83 -16.87
N ASP A 65 -6.97 2.95 -17.35
CA ASP A 65 -7.28 2.14 -18.54
C ASP A 65 -8.30 1.05 -18.25
N SER A 66 -8.26 0.46 -17.06
CA SER A 66 -9.17 -0.62 -16.65
C SER A 66 -10.57 -0.14 -16.29
N PHE A 67 -10.79 1.16 -16.08
CA PHE A 67 -12.13 1.69 -15.77
C PHE A 67 -13.12 1.35 -16.89
N ASN A 68 -12.79 1.64 -18.12
CA ASN A 68 -13.67 1.37 -19.26
C ASN A 68 -13.98 -0.12 -19.38
N GLU A 69 -13.01 -0.98 -19.13
CA GLU A 69 -13.19 -2.42 -19.19
C GLU A 69 -14.16 -2.90 -18.08
N ILE A 70 -13.99 -2.43 -16.84
CA ILE A 70 -14.90 -2.75 -15.72
C ILE A 70 -16.29 -2.18 -16.00
N PHE A 71 -16.38 -0.97 -16.55
CA PHE A 71 -17.65 -0.37 -16.92
C PHE A 71 -18.38 -1.17 -17.99
N GLU A 72 -17.70 -1.61 -19.04
CA GLU A 72 -18.31 -2.47 -20.06
C GLU A 72 -18.74 -3.84 -19.48
N LEU A 73 -17.91 -4.43 -18.62
CA LEU A 73 -18.27 -5.67 -17.93
C LEU A 73 -19.51 -5.50 -17.02
N SER A 74 -19.69 -4.33 -16.40
CA SER A 74 -20.80 -4.07 -15.47
C SER A 74 -22.18 -4.18 -16.11
N LYS A 75 -22.26 -4.10 -17.43
CA LYS A 75 -23.52 -4.25 -18.16
C LYS A 75 -24.12 -5.67 -18.05
N ASN A 76 -23.27 -6.67 -17.86
CA ASN A 76 -23.69 -8.08 -17.82
C ASN A 76 -23.09 -8.89 -16.65
N ASN A 77 -22.32 -8.26 -15.78
CA ASN A 77 -21.65 -8.89 -14.64
C ASN A 77 -21.99 -8.11 -13.36
N SER A 78 -22.71 -8.74 -12.44
CA SER A 78 -23.15 -8.11 -11.19
C SER A 78 -22.00 -7.71 -10.27
N HIS A 79 -20.90 -8.45 -10.27
CA HIS A 79 -19.71 -8.13 -9.48
C HIS A 79 -19.02 -6.88 -10.04
N ALA A 80 -18.87 -6.78 -11.38
CA ALA A 80 -18.36 -5.57 -12.01
C ALA A 80 -19.27 -4.36 -11.75
N LYS A 81 -20.60 -4.58 -11.77
CA LYS A 81 -21.56 -3.53 -11.40
C LYS A 81 -21.36 -3.06 -9.97
N SER A 82 -21.17 -3.96 -9.02
CA SER A 82 -20.93 -3.57 -7.61
C SER A 82 -19.67 -2.74 -7.43
N ILE A 83 -18.63 -2.91 -8.26
CA ILE A 83 -17.43 -2.07 -8.25
C ILE A 83 -17.78 -0.65 -8.69
N ILE A 84 -18.48 -0.50 -9.81
CA ILE A 84 -18.88 0.81 -10.34
C ILE A 84 -19.79 1.53 -9.33
N ASP A 85 -20.76 0.83 -8.75
CA ASP A 85 -21.67 1.39 -7.74
C ASP A 85 -20.87 1.84 -6.48
N SER A 86 -19.92 1.04 -6.03
CA SER A 86 -19.05 1.35 -4.88
C SER A 86 -18.20 2.60 -5.14
N TRP A 87 -17.60 2.72 -6.32
CA TRP A 87 -16.84 3.91 -6.69
C TRP A 87 -17.70 5.15 -6.81
N ALA A 88 -18.90 5.02 -7.41
CA ALA A 88 -19.85 6.12 -7.54
C ALA A 88 -20.36 6.63 -6.19
N ASN A 89 -20.52 5.74 -5.22
CA ASN A 89 -20.93 6.06 -3.86
C ASN A 89 -19.75 6.46 -2.94
N ALA A 90 -18.52 6.48 -3.44
CA ALA A 90 -17.31 6.76 -2.66
C ALA A 90 -17.15 5.88 -1.40
N GLU A 91 -17.58 4.62 -1.44
CA GLU A 91 -17.57 3.70 -0.29
C GLU A 91 -16.16 3.54 0.31
N TRP A 92 -15.12 3.54 -0.53
CA TRP A 92 -13.73 3.50 -0.10
C TRP A 92 -13.34 4.65 0.85
N PHE A 93 -14.08 5.75 0.81
CA PHE A 93 -13.89 6.94 1.65
C PHE A 93 -14.87 6.96 2.83
N GLU A 94 -16.14 6.71 2.58
CA GLU A 94 -17.21 6.76 3.58
C GLU A 94 -17.12 5.61 4.61
N ASN A 95 -16.65 4.44 4.19
CA ASN A 95 -16.54 3.25 5.05
C ASN A 95 -15.28 3.20 5.90
N LYS A 96 -14.54 4.30 6.04
CA LYS A 96 -13.40 4.34 6.97
C LYS A 96 -13.90 4.21 8.40
N SER A 97 -13.21 3.40 9.19
CA SER A 97 -13.46 3.33 10.64
C SER A 97 -13.30 4.71 11.27
N THR A 98 -14.15 5.03 12.23
CA THR A 98 -13.94 6.19 13.09
C THR A 98 -12.64 6.03 13.86
N LEU A 99 -11.95 7.14 14.12
CA LEU A 99 -10.78 7.11 15.00
C LEU A 99 -11.21 6.73 16.41
N ASP A 100 -10.38 5.94 17.08
CA ASP A 100 -10.57 5.64 18.48
C ASP A 100 -10.49 6.93 19.33
N GLU A 101 -11.23 6.99 20.45
CA GLU A 101 -11.15 8.11 21.39
C GLU A 101 -9.75 8.24 22.02
N GLU A 102 -9.05 7.12 22.16
CA GLU A 102 -7.67 7.07 22.66
C GLU A 102 -6.83 6.20 21.70
N ILE A 103 -5.70 6.75 21.27
CA ILE A 103 -4.69 6.03 20.47
C ILE A 103 -3.40 5.95 21.27
N LYS A 104 -2.94 4.73 21.57
CA LYS A 104 -1.64 4.51 22.20
C LYS A 104 -0.55 4.47 21.17
N LEU A 105 0.41 5.38 21.29
CA LEU A 105 1.52 5.51 20.38
C LEU A 105 2.85 5.43 21.11
N THR A 106 3.83 4.77 20.52
CA THR A 106 5.23 4.84 20.95
C THR A 106 5.93 5.96 20.19
N ILE A 107 6.52 6.91 20.89
CA ILE A 107 7.16 8.06 20.29
C ILE A 107 8.58 7.69 19.85
N TYR A 108 8.88 7.88 18.56
CA TYR A 108 10.24 7.94 18.04
C TYR A 108 10.65 9.40 17.90
N LYS A 109 11.46 9.89 18.83
CA LYS A 109 11.84 11.32 18.89
C LYS A 109 13.21 11.54 18.27
N VAL A 110 13.27 12.51 17.35
CA VAL A 110 14.50 13.03 16.77
C VAL A 110 14.66 14.51 17.13
N SER A 111 15.81 14.89 17.66
CA SER A 111 16.09 16.28 18.00
C SER A 111 16.59 17.06 16.79
N GLY A 112 16.31 18.36 16.78
CA GLY A 112 16.71 19.26 15.72
C GLY A 112 15.80 19.24 14.51
N GLU A 113 16.31 19.66 13.37
CA GLU A 113 15.60 19.68 12.11
C GLU A 113 15.70 18.33 11.42
N THR A 114 14.57 17.85 10.93
CA THR A 114 14.48 16.68 10.04
C THR A 114 13.78 17.10 8.77
N ASN A 115 14.48 17.08 7.66
CA ASN A 115 13.96 17.50 6.37
C ASN A 115 13.49 16.32 5.53
N THR A 116 12.89 16.60 4.38
CA THR A 116 12.37 15.54 3.50
C THR A 116 13.48 14.71 2.84
N ASP A 117 14.72 15.19 2.78
CA ASP A 117 15.87 14.40 2.33
C ASP A 117 16.29 13.36 3.37
N ASP A 118 16.06 13.61 4.66
CA ASP A 118 16.30 12.61 5.71
C ASP A 118 15.35 11.42 5.57
N PHE A 119 14.09 11.68 5.19
CA PHE A 119 13.10 10.61 5.00
C PHE A 119 13.20 9.93 3.63
N SER A 120 13.66 10.65 2.61
CA SER A 120 13.72 10.18 1.23
C SER A 120 14.93 10.82 0.53
N PRO A 121 16.15 10.32 0.79
CA PRO A 121 17.37 10.91 0.29
C PRO A 121 17.43 10.98 -1.24
N ALA A 122 17.82 12.14 -1.78
CA ALA A 122 17.98 12.33 -3.22
C ALA A 122 19.02 11.36 -3.82
N LYS A 123 20.03 10.99 -3.04
CA LYS A 123 21.06 10.01 -3.43
C LYS A 123 20.49 8.62 -3.73
N GLU A 124 19.33 8.29 -3.13
CA GLU A 124 18.62 7.00 -3.32
C GLU A 124 17.40 7.14 -4.25
N ALA A 125 17.37 8.20 -5.07
CA ALA A 125 16.20 8.47 -5.94
C ALA A 125 15.88 7.33 -6.91
N TRP A 126 16.86 6.57 -7.33
CA TRP A 126 16.70 5.42 -8.22
C TRP A 126 15.87 4.28 -7.61
N SER A 127 15.79 4.17 -6.28
CA SER A 127 15.01 3.15 -5.57
C SER A 127 13.57 3.60 -5.21
N ARG A 128 13.19 4.85 -5.49
CA ARG A 128 11.86 5.41 -5.12
C ARG A 128 10.64 4.66 -5.66
N PRO A 129 10.66 4.05 -6.87
CA PRO A 129 9.54 3.24 -7.33
C PRO A 129 9.26 2.01 -6.47
N ASP A 130 10.27 1.54 -5.74
CA ASP A 130 10.16 0.46 -4.77
C ASP A 130 10.27 1.04 -3.36
N ILE A 131 9.14 1.39 -2.76
CA ILE A 131 9.11 2.00 -1.43
C ILE A 131 9.70 1.11 -0.33
N PRO A 132 9.52 -0.21 -0.28
CA PRO A 132 10.22 -1.06 0.70
C PRO A 132 11.74 -0.90 0.65
N LEU A 133 12.31 -0.90 -0.55
CA LEU A 133 13.76 -0.71 -0.72
C LEU A 133 14.17 0.73 -0.40
N HIS A 134 13.40 1.72 -0.88
CA HIS A 134 13.69 3.13 -0.64
C HIS A 134 13.57 3.49 0.85
N ALA A 135 12.63 2.90 1.56
CA ALA A 135 12.43 3.11 2.98
C ALA A 135 13.64 2.63 3.83
N GLU A 136 14.47 1.71 3.34
CA GLU A 136 15.73 1.34 4.00
C GLU A 136 16.77 2.50 4.02
N ALA A 137 16.50 3.58 3.29
CA ALA A 137 17.30 4.81 3.33
C ALA A 137 16.78 5.87 4.33
N PHE A 138 15.69 5.57 5.04
CA PHE A 138 15.08 6.47 6.01
C PHE A 138 16.06 6.82 7.12
N LEU A 139 16.32 8.13 7.32
CA LEU A 139 17.28 8.70 8.26
C LEU A 139 18.75 8.23 8.10
N LYS A 140 19.07 7.50 7.03
CA LYS A 140 20.40 6.90 6.79
C LYS A 140 21.56 7.90 6.79
N PHE A 141 21.28 9.13 6.38
CA PHE A 141 22.29 10.18 6.26
C PHE A 141 22.14 11.29 7.31
N SER A 142 21.27 11.10 8.30
CA SER A 142 21.13 12.03 9.43
C SER A 142 22.33 11.92 10.35
N GLU A 143 22.99 13.06 10.63
CA GLU A 143 24.23 13.11 11.41
C GLU A 143 24.02 12.82 12.92
N ASN A 144 22.78 12.96 13.39
CA ASN A 144 22.46 12.92 14.82
C ASN A 144 21.81 11.61 15.27
N ILE A 145 21.75 10.59 14.41
CA ILE A 145 21.03 9.36 14.71
C ILE A 145 21.88 8.15 14.29
N ASP A 146 22.22 7.32 15.24
CA ASP A 146 22.92 6.06 15.00
C ASP A 146 21.90 4.93 14.77
N ASN A 147 22.05 4.19 13.66
CA ASN A 147 21.27 2.99 13.35
C ASN A 147 19.73 3.15 13.50
N PRO A 148 19.10 4.17 12.87
CA PRO A 148 17.69 4.49 13.08
C PRO A 148 16.75 3.32 12.77
N LEU A 149 17.06 2.51 11.75
CA LEU A 149 16.20 1.39 11.35
C LEU A 149 16.18 0.27 12.38
N ASP A 150 17.30 0.00 13.04
CA ASP A 150 17.37 -1.05 14.08
C ASP A 150 16.61 -0.59 15.33
N GLU A 151 16.67 0.69 15.67
CA GLU A 151 15.90 1.27 16.76
C GLU A 151 14.39 1.19 16.46
N LEU A 152 13.97 1.57 15.27
CA LEU A 152 12.56 1.47 14.82
C LEU A 152 12.07 0.02 14.85
N LYS A 153 12.86 -0.92 14.33
CA LYS A 153 12.52 -2.36 14.36
C LYS A 153 12.37 -2.85 15.80
N LYS A 154 13.24 -2.42 16.72
CA LYS A 154 13.14 -2.77 18.12
C LYS A 154 11.88 -2.21 18.77
N LEU A 155 11.53 -0.94 18.51
CA LEU A 155 10.31 -0.32 19.03
C LEU A 155 9.03 -0.97 18.51
N LYS A 156 9.05 -1.47 17.26
CA LYS A 156 7.91 -2.19 16.65
C LYS A 156 7.80 -3.66 17.07
N SER A 157 8.80 -4.22 17.70
CA SER A 157 8.85 -5.66 18.01
C SER A 157 7.75 -6.12 18.96
N ASP A 158 7.18 -5.23 19.74
CA ASP A 158 6.06 -5.48 20.66
C ASP A 158 4.67 -5.21 20.05
N GLY A 159 4.62 -4.85 18.76
CA GLY A 159 3.39 -4.50 18.05
C GLY A 159 2.93 -3.05 18.26
N SER A 160 3.75 -2.20 18.86
CA SER A 160 3.42 -0.78 19.06
C SER A 160 3.29 -0.04 17.74
N GLN A 161 2.28 0.82 17.65
CA GLN A 161 2.18 1.82 16.62
C GLN A 161 3.11 2.99 16.94
N LEU A 162 3.96 3.38 15.99
CA LEU A 162 4.94 4.44 16.17
C LEU A 162 4.42 5.79 15.67
N VAL A 163 4.91 6.86 16.30
CA VAL A 163 4.77 8.23 15.78
C VAL A 163 6.14 8.91 15.78
N PHE A 164 6.48 9.53 14.66
CA PHE A 164 7.68 10.35 14.55
C PHE A 164 7.44 11.73 15.16
N VAL A 165 8.33 12.16 16.04
CA VAL A 165 8.28 13.48 16.67
C VAL A 165 9.65 14.14 16.55
N GLY A 166 9.68 15.37 16.05
CA GLY A 166 10.89 16.18 15.95
C GLY A 166 10.64 17.63 16.36
N ASP A 167 11.71 18.39 16.56
CA ASP A 167 11.58 19.82 16.88
C ASP A 167 11.11 20.61 15.66
N VAL A 168 11.64 20.29 14.48
CA VAL A 168 11.20 20.79 13.16
C VAL A 168 11.19 19.62 12.19
N VAL A 169 10.05 19.33 11.58
CA VAL A 169 9.85 18.13 10.74
C VAL A 169 9.29 18.48 9.37
N GLY A 170 9.87 17.90 8.32
CA GLY A 170 9.34 17.96 6.96
C GLY A 170 9.69 19.21 6.18
N THR A 171 10.76 19.90 6.55
CA THR A 171 11.30 21.03 5.78
C THR A 171 11.87 20.57 4.42
N GLY A 172 12.18 21.51 3.54
CA GLY A 172 12.75 21.24 2.23
C GLY A 172 11.71 20.97 1.15
N SER A 173 12.11 20.24 0.13
CA SER A 173 11.25 19.96 -1.05
C SER A 173 10.10 19.01 -0.72
N SER A 174 8.92 19.29 -1.25
CA SER A 174 7.77 18.39 -1.12
C SER A 174 8.04 17.05 -1.83
N ARG A 175 8.01 15.95 -1.08
CA ARG A 175 8.29 14.60 -1.58
C ARG A 175 7.27 13.59 -1.08
N LYS A 176 6.50 13.02 -2.00
CA LYS A 176 5.58 11.92 -1.68
C LYS A 176 6.31 10.70 -1.14
N SER A 177 7.52 10.42 -1.65
CA SER A 177 8.35 9.32 -1.17
C SER A 177 8.78 9.48 0.29
N ALA A 178 8.94 10.69 0.80
CA ALA A 178 9.22 10.94 2.22
C ALA A 178 8.05 10.48 3.11
N VAL A 179 6.83 10.85 2.73
CA VAL A 179 5.62 10.41 3.43
C VAL A 179 5.48 8.89 3.37
N ASN A 180 5.68 8.29 2.20
CA ASN A 180 5.59 6.84 2.04
C ASN A 180 6.64 6.09 2.85
N SER A 181 7.89 6.57 2.89
CA SER A 181 8.96 5.99 3.71
C SER A 181 8.63 6.09 5.21
N MET A 182 8.08 7.23 5.64
CA MET A 182 7.62 7.41 7.02
C MET A 182 6.52 6.42 7.37
N LEU A 183 5.46 6.32 6.54
CA LEU A 183 4.36 5.38 6.76
C LEU A 183 4.81 3.91 6.75
N TRP A 184 5.88 3.60 6.04
CA TRP A 184 6.46 2.26 6.04
C TRP A 184 7.06 1.87 7.40
N HIS A 185 7.63 2.86 8.10
CA HIS A 185 8.31 2.64 9.38
C HIS A 185 7.42 2.92 10.59
N MET A 186 6.38 3.76 10.46
CA MET A 186 5.44 4.12 11.52
C MET A 186 4.18 3.26 11.45
#